data_459e3364ace78077b6fafd2777262acd
#
_entry.id   459e3364ace78077b6fafd2777262acd
#
_cell.length_a   1.000
_cell.length_b   1.000
_cell.length_c   1.000
_cell.angle_alpha   90.00
_cell.angle_beta   90.00
_cell.angle_gamma   90.00
#
_symmetry.space_group_name_H-M   'P 1'
#
loop_
_entity.id
_entity.type
_entity.pdbx_description
1 polymer ?
#
loop_
_entity_poly.entity_id
_entity_poly.type
_entity_poly.pdbx_seq_one_letter_code
_entity_poly.pdbx_strand_id
1 'polypeptide(L)'
;MEDVDNLEIVSVTDDGYRIQVSTALVYDHLGETRHFAEGYSVDFRCNVALLSRNVVVQGDQISELDRHGVHIMLHSRGKPSIVDRSQGESLTARIENIEVRRAGQMGRIGRYSIHFHMIGAVRNSYVRYNSIHHTYNRAIAIHGVHYLRVQNNGEPLNSPSHLIVRVLVLLSPTCEG
;
A
#
# COMPACT_ATOMS: atom_id res chain seq x y z
N MET A 1 14.11 -8.09 -12.90
CA MET A 1 12.73 -7.86 -13.38
C MET A 1 11.94 -8.94 -12.69
N GLU A 2 10.95 -8.59 -11.92
CA GLU A 2 10.16 -9.61 -11.21
C GLU A 2 9.07 -10.09 -12.16
N ASP A 3 8.87 -11.40 -12.21
CA ASP A 3 7.93 -12.05 -13.10
C ASP A 3 6.53 -11.96 -12.48
N VAL A 4 5.62 -11.24 -13.15
CA VAL A 4 4.24 -10.98 -12.67
C VAL A 4 3.25 -11.26 -13.78
N ASP A 5 2.27 -12.10 -13.49
CA ASP A 5 1.10 -12.31 -14.35
C ASP A 5 -0.09 -11.48 -13.84
N ASN A 6 -0.62 -10.63 -14.71
CA ASN A 6 -1.88 -9.89 -14.49
C ASN A 6 -2.98 -10.55 -15.30
N LEU A 7 -3.92 -11.16 -14.63
CA LEU A 7 -4.92 -12.02 -15.26
C LEU A 7 -6.34 -11.63 -14.84
N GLU A 8 -7.28 -11.83 -15.73
CA GLU A 8 -8.70 -11.70 -15.43
C GLU A 8 -9.25 -13.02 -14.89
N ILE A 9 -10.01 -12.96 -13.81
CA ILE A 9 -10.72 -14.11 -13.26
C ILE A 9 -11.98 -14.34 -14.08
N VAL A 10 -12.07 -15.50 -14.73
CA VAL A 10 -13.25 -15.91 -15.51
C VAL A 10 -14.28 -16.58 -14.62
N SER A 11 -13.84 -17.47 -13.71
CA SER A 11 -14.73 -18.13 -12.77
C SER A 11 -13.98 -18.57 -11.52
N VAL A 12 -14.75 -18.80 -10.46
CA VAL A 12 -14.30 -19.43 -9.21
C VAL A 12 -15.23 -20.62 -8.96
N THR A 13 -14.66 -21.76 -8.59
CA THR A 13 -15.47 -22.94 -8.24
C THR A 13 -16.28 -22.70 -6.96
N ASP A 14 -17.41 -23.41 -6.81
CA ASP A 14 -18.32 -23.24 -5.67
C ASP A 14 -17.65 -23.52 -4.31
N ASP A 15 -16.62 -24.37 -4.29
CA ASP A 15 -15.80 -24.63 -3.11
C ASP A 15 -14.74 -23.55 -2.81
N GLY A 16 -14.54 -22.61 -3.74
CA GLY A 16 -13.58 -21.51 -3.61
C GLY A 16 -12.10 -21.90 -3.78
N TYR A 17 -11.80 -23.16 -4.08
CA TYR A 17 -10.41 -23.64 -4.16
C TYR A 17 -9.76 -23.52 -5.54
N ARG A 18 -10.53 -23.26 -6.58
CA ARG A 18 -10.03 -23.15 -7.94
C ARG A 18 -10.49 -21.85 -8.59
N ILE A 19 -9.54 -21.18 -9.19
CA ILE A 19 -9.79 -19.94 -9.97
C ILE A 19 -9.41 -20.23 -11.40
N GLN A 20 -10.34 -20.01 -12.32
CA GLN A 20 -10.08 -20.03 -13.73
C GLN A 20 -9.73 -18.61 -14.20
N VAL A 21 -8.63 -18.47 -14.92
CA VAL A 21 -8.15 -17.22 -15.47
C VAL A 21 -8.28 -17.17 -16.99
N SER A 22 -8.29 -15.97 -17.56
CA SER A 22 -8.55 -15.73 -18.98
C SER A 22 -7.47 -16.28 -19.93
N THR A 23 -6.24 -16.37 -19.46
CA THR A 23 -5.10 -16.87 -20.23
C THR A 23 -4.21 -17.74 -19.35
N ALA A 24 -3.35 -18.54 -19.98
CA ALA A 24 -2.33 -19.30 -19.25
C ALA A 24 -1.32 -18.36 -18.57
N LEU A 25 -0.76 -18.82 -17.46
CA LEU A 25 0.36 -18.16 -16.79
C LEU A 25 1.57 -18.15 -17.74
N VAL A 26 2.29 -17.04 -17.76
CA VAL A 26 3.51 -16.86 -18.56
C VAL A 26 4.74 -17.28 -17.76
N TYR A 27 4.69 -17.09 -16.45
CA TYR A 27 5.81 -17.34 -15.55
C TYR A 27 5.54 -18.52 -14.62
N ASP A 28 6.61 -19.12 -14.14
CA ASP A 28 6.54 -20.15 -13.11
C ASP A 28 6.34 -19.50 -11.72
N HIS A 29 5.30 -19.93 -11.04
CA HIS A 29 4.99 -19.44 -9.70
C HIS A 29 5.17 -20.56 -8.67
N LEU A 30 6.14 -20.40 -7.76
CA LEU A 30 6.39 -21.37 -6.72
C LEU A 30 5.21 -21.46 -5.74
N GLY A 31 4.83 -22.67 -5.38
CA GLY A 31 3.76 -22.97 -4.44
C GLY A 31 4.24 -23.76 -3.22
N GLU A 32 5.52 -23.64 -2.83
CA GLU A 32 6.13 -24.51 -1.83
C GLU A 32 6.69 -23.76 -0.62
N THR A 33 6.67 -24.44 0.53
CA THR A 33 7.45 -24.06 1.70
C THR A 33 8.62 -25.05 1.83
N ARG A 34 9.84 -24.55 1.91
CA ARG A 34 11.04 -25.38 2.09
C ARG A 34 11.38 -25.54 3.57
N HIS A 35 11.60 -26.80 3.97
CA HIS A 35 12.04 -27.16 5.31
C HIS A 35 13.54 -27.49 5.30
N PHE A 36 14.28 -26.91 6.22
CA PHE A 36 15.71 -27.08 6.34
C PHE A 36 16.06 -27.98 7.54
N ALA A 37 17.20 -28.66 7.47
CA ALA A 37 17.61 -29.66 8.45
C ALA A 37 17.73 -29.14 9.90
N GLU A 38 17.88 -27.84 10.07
CA GLU A 38 18.03 -27.16 11.37
C GLU A 38 16.68 -26.82 12.04
N GLY A 39 15.56 -27.33 11.49
CA GLY A 39 14.24 -27.18 12.07
C GLY A 39 13.51 -25.87 11.75
N TYR A 40 14.07 -25.01 10.90
CA TYR A 40 13.34 -23.84 10.39
C TYR A 40 12.79 -24.08 8.99
N SER A 41 11.77 -23.32 8.63
CA SER A 41 11.16 -23.36 7.31
C SER A 41 11.11 -21.96 6.70
N VAL A 42 11.24 -21.90 5.38
CA VAL A 42 11.10 -20.66 4.61
C VAL A 42 9.95 -20.82 3.62
N ASP A 43 9.05 -19.87 3.64
CA ASP A 43 7.92 -19.82 2.71
C ASP A 43 8.36 -19.16 1.40
N PHE A 44 8.41 -19.95 0.32
CA PHE A 44 8.73 -19.50 -1.03
C PHE A 44 7.49 -19.38 -1.92
N ARG A 45 6.30 -19.53 -1.36
CA ARG A 45 5.07 -19.39 -2.14
C ARG A 45 4.95 -17.98 -2.72
N CYS A 46 4.58 -17.90 -4.00
CA CYS A 46 4.32 -16.63 -4.64
C CYS A 46 3.12 -15.91 -3.98
N ASN A 47 3.12 -14.61 -4.01
CA ASN A 47 2.01 -13.81 -3.54
C ASN A 47 0.95 -13.68 -4.65
N VAL A 48 -0.31 -13.84 -4.28
CA VAL A 48 -1.46 -13.61 -5.16
C VAL A 48 -2.25 -12.43 -4.60
N ALA A 49 -2.53 -11.45 -5.45
CA ALA A 49 -3.28 -10.25 -5.06
C ALA A 49 -4.50 -10.06 -5.96
N LEU A 50 -5.66 -9.86 -5.37
CA LEU A 50 -6.83 -9.39 -6.10
C LEU A 50 -6.72 -7.88 -6.29
N LEU A 51 -6.64 -7.43 -7.56
CA LEU A 51 -6.42 -6.01 -7.88
C LEU A 51 -7.70 -5.20 -7.92
N SER A 52 -8.80 -5.76 -8.42
CA SER A 52 -10.08 -5.03 -8.53
C SER A 52 -10.83 -4.93 -7.20
N ARG A 53 -11.55 -3.84 -7.03
CA ARG A 53 -12.44 -3.59 -5.88
C ARG A 53 -13.72 -2.89 -6.35
N ASN A 54 -14.78 -3.00 -5.55
CA ASN A 54 -16.06 -2.35 -5.84
C ASN A 54 -15.98 -0.82 -5.75
N VAL A 55 -15.11 -0.31 -4.89
CA VAL A 55 -14.88 1.13 -4.73
C VAL A 55 -13.54 1.47 -5.36
N VAL A 56 -13.56 2.29 -6.39
CA VAL A 56 -12.37 2.71 -7.15
C VAL A 56 -12.15 4.20 -6.98
N VAL A 57 -10.96 4.57 -6.52
CA VAL A 57 -10.47 5.96 -6.47
C VAL A 57 -9.39 6.11 -7.54
N GLN A 58 -9.68 6.88 -8.59
CA GLN A 58 -8.78 6.96 -9.74
C GLN A 58 -8.68 8.35 -10.35
N GLY A 59 -7.55 8.62 -10.98
CA GLY A 59 -7.42 9.71 -11.93
C GLY A 59 -8.21 9.43 -13.22
N ASP A 60 -8.53 10.47 -13.95
CA ASP A 60 -9.18 10.38 -15.26
C ASP A 60 -8.22 9.83 -16.36
N GLN A 61 -8.68 9.80 -17.59
CA GLN A 61 -7.86 9.32 -18.71
C GLN A 61 -6.68 10.25 -19.04
N ILE A 62 -6.84 11.55 -18.78
CA ILE A 62 -5.77 12.55 -19.02
C ILE A 62 -4.61 12.33 -18.07
N SER A 63 -4.88 11.78 -16.89
CA SER A 63 -3.85 11.45 -15.89
C SER A 63 -2.72 10.56 -16.42
N GLU A 64 -2.98 9.74 -17.44
CA GLU A 64 -1.96 8.89 -18.05
C GLU A 64 -0.95 9.70 -18.88
N LEU A 65 -1.42 10.74 -19.54
CA LEU A 65 -0.57 11.63 -20.35
C LEU A 65 0.26 12.54 -19.45
N ASP A 66 -0.39 13.16 -18.48
CA ASP A 66 0.23 14.15 -17.59
C ASP A 66 1.02 13.50 -16.45
N ARG A 67 0.92 12.19 -16.26
CA ARG A 67 1.49 11.48 -15.12
C ARG A 67 1.10 12.13 -13.78
N HIS A 68 -0.14 12.62 -13.72
CA HIS A 68 -0.73 13.28 -12.57
C HIS A 68 -2.17 12.83 -12.39
N GLY A 69 -2.41 12.03 -11.37
CA GLY A 69 -3.71 11.49 -11.04
C GLY A 69 -4.21 11.91 -9.67
N VAL A 70 -5.15 11.13 -9.16
CA VAL A 70 -5.72 11.33 -7.83
C VAL A 70 -4.66 11.16 -6.74
N HIS A 71 -4.79 11.89 -5.63
CA HIS A 71 -4.05 11.60 -4.41
C HIS A 71 -4.91 11.84 -3.17
N ILE A 72 -4.72 11.01 -2.17
CA ILE A 72 -5.38 11.09 -0.87
C ILE A 72 -4.35 11.60 0.13
N MET A 73 -4.51 12.83 0.58
CA MET A 73 -3.60 13.43 1.55
C MET A 73 -4.30 13.65 2.89
N LEU A 74 -3.68 13.13 3.94
CA LEU A 74 -4.13 13.27 5.31
C LEU A 74 -3.14 14.16 6.04
N HIS A 75 -3.62 15.29 6.50
CA HIS A 75 -2.82 16.31 7.15
C HIS A 75 -3.59 16.94 8.30
N SER A 76 -2.92 17.24 9.41
CA SER A 76 -3.50 17.95 10.53
C SER A 76 -2.99 19.39 10.58
N ARG A 77 -3.87 20.33 10.95
CA ARG A 77 -3.49 21.73 11.16
C ARG A 77 -2.76 21.96 12.48
N GLY A 78 -2.86 21.03 13.42
CA GLY A 78 -2.19 21.11 14.72
C GLY A 78 -0.71 20.75 14.66
N LYS A 79 0.07 21.15 15.66
CA LYS A 79 1.43 20.62 15.81
C LYS A 79 1.33 19.13 16.13
N PRO A 80 2.03 18.26 15.41
CA PRO A 80 2.02 16.85 15.72
C PRO A 80 2.65 16.65 17.12
N SER A 81 1.85 16.20 18.07
CA SER A 81 2.36 15.82 19.39
C SER A 81 2.66 14.32 19.39
N ILE A 82 3.91 13.99 19.61
CA ILE A 82 4.38 12.62 19.81
C ILE A 82 4.08 12.17 21.26
N VAL A 83 4.03 13.11 22.18
CA VAL A 83 4.13 12.89 23.62
C VAL A 83 2.81 13.09 24.35
N ASP A 84 1.96 13.99 23.88
CA ASP A 84 0.73 14.32 24.59
C ASP A 84 -0.40 13.35 24.26
N ARG A 85 -0.53 12.34 25.10
CA ARG A 85 -1.62 11.36 25.03
C ARG A 85 -2.97 11.92 25.47
N SER A 86 -2.99 13.09 26.12
CA SER A 86 -4.20 13.70 26.67
C SER A 86 -5.02 14.46 25.63
N GLN A 87 -4.40 14.90 24.55
CA GLN A 87 -5.04 15.71 23.51
C GLN A 87 -5.86 14.89 22.50
N GLY A 88 -5.83 13.57 22.59
CA GLY A 88 -6.49 12.71 21.61
C GLY A 88 -5.79 12.70 20.25
N GLU A 89 -6.36 11.95 19.32
CA GLU A 89 -5.87 11.91 17.93
C GLU A 89 -6.45 13.09 17.15
N SER A 90 -5.59 13.84 16.47
CA SER A 90 -6.01 14.99 15.66
C SER A 90 -6.79 14.59 14.40
N LEU A 91 -6.66 13.33 13.99
CA LEU A 91 -7.29 12.77 12.80
C LEU A 91 -7.37 11.25 12.92
N THR A 92 -8.50 10.69 12.51
CA THR A 92 -8.65 9.25 12.28
C THR A 92 -9.00 9.00 10.83
N ALA A 93 -8.23 8.14 10.16
CA ALA A 93 -8.49 7.72 8.80
C ALA A 93 -8.45 6.20 8.70
N ARG A 94 -9.45 5.62 8.06
CA ARG A 94 -9.59 4.18 7.86
C ARG A 94 -9.80 3.93 6.38
N ILE A 95 -8.75 3.43 5.71
CA ILE A 95 -8.74 3.16 4.27
C ILE A 95 -8.62 1.66 4.10
N GLU A 96 -9.66 1.03 3.60
CA GLU A 96 -9.77 -0.42 3.53
C GLU A 96 -10.60 -0.87 2.34
N ASN A 97 -10.16 -1.95 1.67
CA ASN A 97 -10.88 -2.62 0.60
C ASN A 97 -11.24 -1.73 -0.61
N ILE A 98 -10.41 -0.75 -0.91
CA ILE A 98 -10.58 0.08 -2.11
C ILE A 98 -9.50 -0.21 -3.14
N GLU A 99 -9.79 0.10 -4.39
CA GLU A 99 -8.82 0.16 -5.47
C GLU A 99 -8.39 1.62 -5.67
N VAL A 100 -7.08 1.86 -5.70
CA VAL A 100 -6.50 3.17 -5.99
C VAL A 100 -5.62 3.03 -7.22
N ARG A 101 -5.96 3.73 -8.30
CA ARG A 101 -5.20 3.67 -9.54
C ARG A 101 -5.12 5.00 -10.27
N ARG A 102 -4.18 5.12 -11.20
CA ARG A 102 -3.86 6.40 -11.84
C ARG A 102 -3.71 7.50 -10.79
N ALA A 103 -2.78 7.25 -9.83
CA ALA A 103 -2.69 8.04 -8.61
C ALA A 103 -1.28 8.59 -8.39
N GLY A 104 -1.20 9.72 -7.68
CA GLY A 104 0.04 10.45 -7.45
C GLY A 104 0.45 11.34 -8.61
N GLN A 105 1.60 12.00 -8.49
CA GLN A 105 2.17 12.86 -9.52
C GLN A 105 3.66 12.57 -9.70
N MET A 106 4.06 12.26 -10.93
CA MET A 106 5.45 11.98 -11.25
C MET A 106 6.37 13.18 -10.92
N GLY A 107 7.52 12.89 -10.32
CA GLY A 107 8.56 13.86 -10.03
C GLY A 107 8.21 14.93 -8.98
N ARG A 108 7.06 14.86 -8.31
CA ARG A 108 6.64 15.80 -7.28
C ARG A 108 6.66 15.18 -5.90
N ILE A 109 7.47 15.73 -5.01
CA ILE A 109 7.52 15.37 -3.59
C ILE A 109 6.19 15.74 -2.94
N GLY A 110 5.66 14.81 -2.09
CA GLY A 110 4.40 15.01 -1.37
C GLY A 110 3.14 14.63 -2.17
N ARG A 111 3.24 14.43 -3.47
CA ARG A 111 2.14 14.04 -4.34
C ARG A 111 2.11 12.52 -4.54
N TYR A 112 1.84 11.80 -3.45
CA TYR A 112 1.78 10.34 -3.41
C TYR A 112 0.34 9.85 -3.50
N SER A 113 0.12 8.60 -3.83
CA SER A 113 -1.24 8.06 -3.98
C SER A 113 -2.02 8.12 -2.66
N ILE A 114 -1.43 7.64 -1.55
CA ILE A 114 -1.95 7.82 -0.19
C ILE A 114 -0.83 8.43 0.65
N HIS A 115 -1.07 9.58 1.25
CA HIS A 115 -0.04 10.30 1.99
C HIS A 115 -0.53 10.72 3.38
N PHE A 116 0.04 10.13 4.41
CA PHE A 116 -0.10 10.58 5.79
C PHE A 116 1.05 11.52 6.12
N HIS A 117 0.74 12.80 6.38
CA HIS A 117 1.74 13.85 6.51
C HIS A 117 1.63 14.62 7.82
N MET A 118 2.67 14.51 8.67
CA MET A 118 2.88 15.32 9.88
C MET A 118 1.65 15.35 10.82
N ILE A 119 1.05 14.19 11.10
CA ILE A 119 -0.16 14.09 11.92
C ILE A 119 0.16 13.74 13.39
N GLY A 120 1.32 13.13 13.64
CA GLY A 120 1.66 12.58 14.94
C GLY A 120 1.06 11.19 15.20
N ALA A 121 0.48 10.95 16.36
CA ALA A 121 -0.08 9.64 16.74
C ALA A 121 -1.46 9.42 16.10
N VAL A 122 -1.65 8.28 15.41
CA VAL A 122 -2.89 7.91 14.74
C VAL A 122 -3.27 6.43 15.02
N ARG A 123 -3.44 6.10 16.31
CA ARG A 123 -3.63 4.71 16.78
C ARG A 123 -4.88 4.03 16.24
N ASN A 124 -5.93 4.80 15.92
CA ASN A 124 -7.20 4.33 15.40
C ASN A 124 -7.26 4.33 13.87
N SER A 125 -6.15 4.72 13.21
CA SER A 125 -6.03 4.78 11.76
C SER A 125 -5.39 3.52 11.20
N TYR A 126 -5.79 3.20 9.98
CA TYR A 126 -5.17 2.10 9.23
C TYR A 126 -5.33 2.26 7.71
N VAL A 127 -4.43 1.60 6.99
CA VAL A 127 -4.51 1.39 5.54
C VAL A 127 -4.32 -0.11 5.31
N ARG A 128 -5.37 -0.81 4.90
CA ARG A 128 -5.30 -2.27 4.78
C ARG A 128 -6.20 -2.84 3.69
N TYR A 129 -5.79 -3.99 3.15
CA TYR A 129 -6.52 -4.74 2.13
C TYR A 129 -6.86 -3.94 0.86
N ASN A 130 -6.12 -2.86 0.58
CA ASN A 130 -6.31 -2.07 -0.62
C ASN A 130 -5.53 -2.64 -1.79
N SER A 131 -6.02 -2.40 -2.99
CA SER A 131 -5.30 -2.61 -4.22
C SER A 131 -4.81 -1.27 -4.75
N ILE A 132 -3.50 -1.07 -4.86
CA ILE A 132 -2.92 0.21 -5.26
C ILE A 132 -1.99 -0.05 -6.44
N HIS A 133 -2.36 0.39 -7.63
CA HIS A 133 -1.62 0.07 -8.84
C HIS A 133 -1.69 1.17 -9.90
N HIS A 134 -0.84 1.08 -10.94
CA HIS A 134 -0.73 2.09 -12.00
C HIS A 134 -0.55 3.50 -11.40
N THR A 135 0.38 3.63 -10.46
CA THR A 135 0.65 4.89 -9.78
C THR A 135 1.80 5.64 -10.45
N TYR A 136 1.75 6.98 -10.41
CA TYR A 136 2.80 7.84 -10.98
C TYR A 136 3.82 8.29 -9.93
N ASN A 137 3.61 7.88 -8.68
CA ASN A 137 4.50 8.12 -7.56
C ASN A 137 4.26 7.02 -6.50
N ARG A 138 4.83 7.15 -5.32
CA ARG A 138 4.70 6.16 -4.24
C ARG A 138 3.25 5.81 -3.93
N ALA A 139 2.98 4.54 -3.72
CA ALA A 139 1.66 4.04 -3.36
C ALA A 139 1.21 4.56 -1.99
N ILE A 140 2.02 4.34 -0.95
CA ILE A 140 1.75 4.83 0.40
C ILE A 140 2.99 5.56 0.91
N ALA A 141 2.82 6.78 1.42
CA ALA A 141 3.87 7.54 2.06
C ALA A 141 3.46 7.95 3.48
N ILE A 142 4.35 7.71 4.43
CA ILE A 142 4.14 7.99 5.85
C ILE A 142 5.26 8.92 6.31
N HIS A 143 4.89 10.12 6.74
CA HIS A 143 5.84 11.12 7.14
C HIS A 143 5.40 11.86 8.41
N GLY A 144 6.20 11.79 9.47
CA GLY A 144 5.87 12.40 10.77
C GLY A 144 4.57 11.84 11.39
N VAL A 145 4.38 10.53 11.30
CA VAL A 145 3.18 9.82 11.77
C VAL A 145 3.60 8.60 12.59
N HIS A 146 2.90 8.35 13.69
CA HIS A 146 3.16 7.23 14.59
C HIS A 146 1.93 6.33 14.73
N TYR A 147 2.18 5.03 14.93
CA TYR A 147 1.17 4.00 15.20
C TYR A 147 0.16 3.74 14.07
N LEU A 148 0.41 4.23 12.85
CA LEU A 148 -0.40 3.86 11.70
C LEU A 148 -0.21 2.37 11.40
N ARG A 149 -1.30 1.64 11.24
CA ARG A 149 -1.29 0.24 10.81
C ARG A 149 -1.41 0.17 9.28
N VAL A 150 -0.41 -0.42 8.64
CA VAL A 150 -0.40 -0.68 7.19
C VAL A 150 -0.25 -2.17 6.97
N GLN A 151 -1.26 -2.84 6.40
CA GLN A 151 -1.31 -4.29 6.34
C GLN A 151 -2.00 -4.76 5.05
N ASN A 152 -1.48 -5.84 4.46
CA ASN A 152 -2.13 -6.58 3.37
C ASN A 152 -2.61 -5.70 2.21
N ASN A 153 -1.86 -4.67 1.85
CA ASN A 153 -2.13 -3.90 0.65
C ASN A 153 -1.40 -4.55 -0.52
N GLY A 154 -2.12 -4.80 -1.61
CA GLY A 154 -1.57 -5.35 -2.84
C GLY A 154 -1.05 -4.22 -3.73
N GLU A 155 0.20 -4.35 -4.18
CA GLU A 155 0.80 -3.52 -5.22
C GLU A 155 1.50 -4.46 -6.21
N PRO A 156 1.10 -4.49 -7.48
CA PRO A 156 1.83 -5.25 -8.49
C PRO A 156 3.19 -4.60 -8.72
N LEU A 157 4.22 -5.41 -8.70
CA LEU A 157 5.64 -5.03 -8.77
C LEU A 157 6.06 -4.31 -10.07
N ASN A 158 5.23 -4.36 -11.09
CA ASN A 158 5.45 -3.64 -12.36
C ASN A 158 5.03 -2.16 -12.34
N SER A 159 4.59 -1.65 -11.19
CA SER A 159 4.41 -0.22 -11.02
C SER A 159 5.80 0.44 -10.85
N PRO A 160 6.12 1.52 -11.58
CA PRO A 160 7.40 2.23 -11.40
C PRO A 160 7.55 2.87 -10.01
N SER A 161 6.58 2.72 -9.17
CA SER A 161 6.52 3.22 -7.81
C SER A 161 6.47 2.06 -6.82
N HIS A 162 7.62 1.65 -6.31
CA HIS A 162 7.70 0.71 -5.21
C HIS A 162 6.99 1.23 -3.96
N LEU A 163 6.35 0.32 -3.20
CA LEU A 163 5.88 0.59 -1.86
C LEU A 163 7.06 1.05 -0.98
N ILE A 164 7.35 2.35 -0.99
CA ILE A 164 8.32 2.90 -0.08
C ILE A 164 7.54 3.39 1.14
N VAL A 165 7.38 2.52 2.12
CA VAL A 165 7.05 2.93 3.49
C VAL A 165 8.30 3.62 4.03
N ARG A 166 8.41 4.92 3.81
CA ARG A 166 9.45 5.72 4.46
C ARG A 166 8.93 6.13 5.83
N VAL A 167 9.15 5.27 6.82
CA VAL A 167 8.96 5.65 8.23
C VAL A 167 10.12 6.57 8.59
N LEU A 168 9.93 7.88 8.51
CA LEU A 168 10.85 8.82 9.12
C LEU A 168 10.49 8.89 10.61
N VAL A 169 11.09 8.01 11.40
CA VAL A 169 11.09 8.14 12.86
C VAL A 169 12.08 9.25 13.18
N LEU A 170 11.59 10.44 13.45
CA LEU A 170 12.38 11.47 14.10
C LEU A 170 12.53 11.04 15.57
N LEU A 171 13.62 10.33 15.85
CA LEU A 171 14.11 10.22 17.22
C LEU A 171 14.56 11.63 17.61
N SER A 172 13.81 12.28 18.48
CA SER A 172 14.29 13.46 19.18
C SER A 172 15.49 13.01 20.02
N PRO A 173 16.67 13.62 19.88
CA PRO A 173 17.72 13.36 20.83
C PRO A 173 17.20 13.81 22.20
N THR A 174 17.12 12.90 23.14
CA THR A 174 17.00 13.24 24.55
C THR A 174 18.27 13.97 24.92
N CYS A 175 18.19 15.29 25.06
CA CYS A 175 19.20 16.02 25.81
C CYS A 175 19.05 15.56 27.26
N GLU A 176 19.90 14.61 27.67
CA GLU A 176 20.26 14.44 29.06
C GLU A 176 21.20 15.57 29.41
N GLY A 177 20.78 16.43 30.31
CA GLY A 177 21.54 17.43 30.99
C GLY A 177 21.23 17.38 32.47
#